data_0c130d731078141ec71f8f5a8ccc2b2b
#
_entry.id   0c130d731078141ec71f8f5a8ccc2b2b
#
_cell.length_a   1.000
_cell.length_b   1.000
_cell.length_c   1.000
_cell.angle_alpha   90.00
_cell.angle_beta   90.00
_cell.angle_gamma   90.00
#
_symmetry.space_group_name_H-M   'P 1'
#
loop_
_entity.id
_entity.type
_entity.pdbx_description
1 polymer ?
#
loop_
_entity_poly.entity_id
_entity_poly.type
_entity_poly.pdbx_seq_one_letter_code
_entity_poly.pdbx_strand_id
1 'polypeptide(L)'
;MAQGLGVQDKIGIFSNNMPQWTIADFAALQLRGVTVPIYPTNTAAQSAYIIDNADVKVLFVGEQPQFDAAVSIFEQCEQLELIVAMSDDIELGDHDFAISWKDFVAKGDTSHQAELDERLEQAKVDDLLTLIYTSGTTGQPKGVMLDYGNIAAQLEGHDQRLSLSQDDVSLCFLPLSHVFERAWTFYVLYKGATNCYLQDTMQVRDALSEVRPTVMCAVPRFYEKIFSAIHEKVSRAPIHRKIMFTWAVNMGAKMALCHQEKRKPSMMLRKAHALADKLVLSKLRALLGGRINFMPCGGAKLDETIGRFFHAIGINVKLGYGMTETTATISCWDDKCFDPDSIGMSMPGAQVKIGENNEILVRGPMVMRGYYKMPEETEKTFDEHGFLKTGDAGHIDENGNLFITDRIKELMKTSGGKYIAPQMIEGAIGKDHFIEQIAVIADTRKFVSALIVPCFDSLEEYAKELNIAYHDRVELIKHHQVVEMLEKRVNELQKELAKFEQVKKFKLLPRAFSMDDGELTPTQKLRRKVINDKYQDEIEEMYNEKSDKKVTSTDLDFRLMKRSPAVPFGIVGDFCMCSSSA
;
A
#
# COMPACT_ATOMS: atom_id res chain seq x y z
N MET A 1 18.87 23.32 -15.21
CA MET A 1 19.14 24.34 -16.24
C MET A 1 20.48 24.09 -16.91
N ALA A 2 21.60 24.00 -16.21
CA ALA A 2 22.92 23.72 -16.82
C ALA A 2 22.98 22.44 -17.69
N GLN A 3 22.03 21.52 -17.53
CA GLN A 3 21.85 20.31 -18.36
C GLN A 3 20.82 20.50 -19.49
N GLY A 4 20.45 21.73 -19.82
CA GLY A 4 19.54 22.02 -20.92
C GLY A 4 18.06 21.71 -20.67
N LEU A 5 17.65 21.42 -19.43
CA LEU A 5 16.22 21.16 -19.12
C LEU A 5 15.35 22.39 -19.38
N GLY A 6 14.41 22.25 -20.30
CA GLY A 6 13.40 23.23 -20.63
C GLY A 6 12.17 23.19 -19.71
N VAL A 7 11.24 24.13 -19.94
CA VAL A 7 9.93 24.12 -19.28
C VAL A 7 9.13 22.89 -19.73
N GLN A 8 8.53 22.17 -18.80
CA GLN A 8 7.76 20.92 -19.01
C GLN A 8 8.58 19.73 -19.51
N ASP A 9 9.92 19.81 -19.49
CA ASP A 9 10.77 18.65 -19.66
C ASP A 9 10.63 17.70 -18.46
N LYS A 10 10.86 16.42 -18.69
CA LYS A 10 10.63 15.38 -17.68
C LYS A 10 11.93 14.89 -17.10
N ILE A 11 11.93 14.75 -15.77
CA ILE A 11 12.94 14.00 -15.04
C ILE A 11 12.33 12.74 -14.45
N GLY A 12 13.08 11.65 -14.44
CA GLY A 12 12.70 10.42 -13.76
C GLY A 12 13.36 10.31 -12.38
N ILE A 13 12.68 9.70 -11.42
CA ILE A 13 13.29 9.33 -10.13
C ILE A 13 13.00 7.84 -9.89
N PHE A 14 14.04 7.02 -9.96
CA PHE A 14 14.02 5.57 -9.79
C PHE A 14 14.78 5.20 -8.52
N SER A 15 14.10 5.28 -7.38
CA SER A 15 14.75 5.20 -6.07
C SER A 15 13.80 4.81 -4.95
N ASN A 16 14.36 4.17 -3.91
CA ASN A 16 13.76 4.10 -2.59
C ASN A 16 13.67 5.50 -1.95
N ASN A 17 13.00 5.61 -0.81
CA ASN A 17 12.85 6.88 -0.11
C ASN A 17 14.19 7.38 0.42
N MET A 18 14.55 8.59 0.09
CA MET A 18 15.71 9.30 0.61
C MET A 18 15.53 10.82 0.48
N PRO A 19 16.25 11.65 1.23
CA PRO A 19 16.14 13.11 1.12
C PRO A 19 16.40 13.64 -0.29
N GLN A 20 17.36 13.04 -1.01
CA GLN A 20 17.72 13.41 -2.38
C GLN A 20 16.55 13.24 -3.35
N TRP A 21 15.68 12.25 -3.11
CA TRP A 21 14.44 12.05 -3.88
C TRP A 21 13.59 13.33 -3.87
N THR A 22 13.30 13.84 -2.68
CA THR A 22 12.48 15.04 -2.51
C THR A 22 13.20 16.30 -3.00
N ILE A 23 14.51 16.40 -2.80
CA ILE A 23 15.30 17.52 -3.31
C ILE A 23 15.26 17.57 -4.83
N ALA A 24 15.45 16.43 -5.52
CA ALA A 24 15.38 16.36 -6.99
C ALA A 24 13.97 16.69 -7.50
N ASP A 25 12.92 16.17 -6.82
CA ASP A 25 11.52 16.46 -7.15
C ASP A 25 11.24 17.96 -7.09
N PHE A 26 11.51 18.60 -5.95
CA PHE A 26 11.25 20.03 -5.78
C PHE A 26 12.13 20.91 -6.66
N ALA A 27 13.39 20.52 -6.92
CA ALA A 27 14.25 21.22 -7.85
C ALA A 27 13.67 21.22 -9.28
N ALA A 28 13.17 20.06 -9.74
CA ALA A 28 12.51 19.96 -11.04
C ALA A 28 11.25 20.83 -11.11
N LEU A 29 10.45 20.83 -10.04
CA LEU A 29 9.23 21.64 -9.98
C LEU A 29 9.53 23.14 -10.04
N GLN A 30 10.59 23.61 -9.39
CA GLN A 30 11.02 25.02 -9.50
C GLN A 30 11.43 25.42 -10.92
N LEU A 31 11.92 24.47 -11.72
CA LEU A 31 12.23 24.67 -13.13
C LEU A 31 10.99 24.62 -14.03
N ARG A 32 9.79 24.41 -13.49
CA ARG A 32 8.56 24.02 -14.21
C ARG A 32 8.74 22.73 -15.01
N GLY A 33 9.61 21.85 -14.52
CA GLY A 33 9.79 20.50 -15.04
C GLY A 33 8.70 19.56 -14.52
N VAL A 34 8.63 18.37 -15.11
CA VAL A 34 7.69 17.32 -14.75
C VAL A 34 8.42 16.15 -14.15
N THR A 35 8.04 15.74 -12.94
CA THR A 35 8.66 14.57 -12.29
C THR A 35 7.91 13.28 -12.64
N VAL A 36 8.66 12.26 -13.05
CA VAL A 36 8.17 10.92 -13.35
C VAL A 36 8.72 9.95 -12.31
N PRO A 37 7.97 9.67 -11.24
CA PRO A 37 8.38 8.70 -10.23
C PRO A 37 8.29 7.27 -10.78
N ILE A 38 9.35 6.49 -10.57
CA ILE A 38 9.46 5.10 -10.95
C ILE A 38 9.62 4.26 -9.68
N TYR A 39 8.84 3.18 -9.56
CA TYR A 39 8.94 2.30 -8.40
C TYR A 39 10.31 1.63 -8.33
N PRO A 40 11.00 1.64 -7.17
CA PRO A 40 12.33 1.06 -7.01
C PRO A 40 12.38 -0.44 -7.31
N THR A 41 11.24 -1.10 -7.31
CA THR A 41 11.06 -2.53 -7.58
C THR A 41 10.69 -2.84 -9.04
N ASN A 42 10.62 -1.83 -9.92
CA ASN A 42 10.37 -2.07 -11.33
C ASN A 42 11.55 -2.80 -11.97
N THR A 43 11.24 -3.73 -12.87
CA THR A 43 12.27 -4.33 -13.71
C THR A 43 12.82 -3.33 -14.72
N ALA A 44 13.99 -3.61 -15.30
CA ALA A 44 14.58 -2.79 -16.35
C ALA A 44 13.58 -2.55 -17.51
N ALA A 45 12.88 -3.58 -17.98
CA ALA A 45 11.89 -3.46 -19.07
C ALA A 45 10.68 -2.59 -18.70
N GLN A 46 10.19 -2.68 -17.45
CA GLN A 46 9.11 -1.81 -16.96
C GLN A 46 9.57 -0.35 -16.85
N SER A 47 10.79 -0.14 -16.40
CA SER A 47 11.38 1.20 -16.30
C SER A 47 11.64 1.81 -17.66
N ALA A 48 12.16 1.02 -18.63
CA ALA A 48 12.36 1.45 -20.01
C ALA A 48 11.06 1.98 -20.63
N TYR A 49 9.96 1.24 -20.49
CA TYR A 49 8.66 1.68 -20.99
C TYR A 49 8.23 3.04 -20.42
N ILE A 50 8.40 3.24 -19.11
CA ILE A 50 8.00 4.48 -18.44
C ILE A 50 8.89 5.65 -18.89
N ILE A 51 10.20 5.44 -18.92
CA ILE A 51 11.21 6.44 -19.28
C ILE A 51 10.99 6.92 -20.72
N ASP A 52 10.85 5.97 -21.64
CA ASP A 52 10.65 6.25 -23.07
C ASP A 52 9.26 6.88 -23.32
N ASN A 53 8.18 6.29 -22.80
CA ASN A 53 6.83 6.83 -22.98
C ASN A 53 6.67 8.24 -22.41
N ALA A 54 7.33 8.55 -21.28
CA ALA A 54 7.30 9.86 -20.65
C ALA A 54 8.28 10.88 -21.26
N ASP A 55 9.14 10.50 -22.17
CA ASP A 55 10.21 11.35 -22.73
C ASP A 55 11.14 11.90 -21.62
N VAL A 56 11.59 11.04 -20.71
CA VAL A 56 12.48 11.43 -19.59
C VAL A 56 13.87 11.76 -20.11
N LYS A 57 14.38 12.95 -19.78
CA LYS A 57 15.73 13.41 -20.17
C LYS A 57 16.80 13.12 -19.15
N VAL A 58 16.49 13.28 -17.86
CA VAL A 58 17.42 13.04 -16.76
C VAL A 58 16.79 12.05 -15.80
N LEU A 59 17.54 11.01 -15.44
CA LEU A 59 17.08 9.97 -14.52
C LEU A 59 17.93 9.99 -13.24
N PHE A 60 17.29 10.19 -12.10
CA PHE A 60 17.89 10.08 -10.78
C PHE A 60 17.69 8.65 -10.26
N VAL A 61 18.78 8.00 -9.82
CA VAL A 61 18.74 6.60 -9.33
C VAL A 61 19.28 6.52 -7.90
N GLY A 62 18.61 5.71 -7.06
CA GLY A 62 18.86 5.69 -5.62
C GLY A 62 19.95 4.72 -5.18
N GLU A 63 20.01 3.53 -5.77
CA GLU A 63 20.89 2.43 -5.36
C GLU A 63 21.46 1.69 -6.55
N GLN A 64 22.49 0.84 -6.32
CA GLN A 64 23.16 0.10 -7.39
C GLN A 64 22.20 -0.71 -8.29
N PRO A 65 21.23 -1.46 -7.78
CA PRO A 65 20.31 -2.21 -8.65
C PRO A 65 19.53 -1.34 -9.63
N GLN A 66 19.07 -0.14 -9.20
CA GLN A 66 18.37 0.80 -10.08
C GLN A 66 19.35 1.43 -11.08
N PHE A 67 20.58 1.69 -10.68
CA PHE A 67 21.63 2.19 -11.57
C PHE A 67 21.95 1.18 -12.67
N ASP A 68 22.21 -0.08 -12.30
CA ASP A 68 22.50 -1.16 -13.28
C ASP A 68 21.33 -1.37 -14.24
N ALA A 69 20.10 -1.34 -13.73
CA ALA A 69 18.90 -1.41 -14.56
C ALA A 69 18.82 -0.21 -15.53
N ALA A 70 19.09 1.01 -15.06
CA ALA A 70 19.05 2.23 -15.88
C ALA A 70 20.13 2.21 -16.97
N VAL A 71 21.35 1.79 -16.66
CA VAL A 71 22.45 1.62 -17.62
C VAL A 71 22.07 0.61 -18.70
N SER A 72 21.48 -0.53 -18.32
CA SER A 72 21.10 -1.59 -19.26
C SER A 72 20.05 -1.19 -20.29
N ILE A 73 19.28 -0.15 -20.02
CA ILE A 73 18.20 0.35 -20.89
C ILE A 73 18.50 1.72 -21.52
N PHE A 74 19.66 2.31 -21.22
CA PHE A 74 19.97 3.69 -21.64
C PHE A 74 19.83 3.90 -23.15
N GLU A 75 20.40 3.00 -23.95
CA GLU A 75 20.34 3.05 -25.43
C GLU A 75 18.91 2.79 -25.99
N GLN A 76 18.01 2.23 -25.18
CA GLN A 76 16.63 1.97 -25.59
C GLN A 76 15.71 3.18 -25.38
N CYS A 77 16.14 4.15 -24.58
CA CYS A 77 15.36 5.33 -24.19
C CYS A 77 15.86 6.55 -24.96
N GLU A 78 15.21 6.88 -26.10
CA GLU A 78 15.70 7.88 -27.07
C GLU A 78 15.95 9.28 -26.48
N GLN A 79 15.20 9.69 -25.48
CA GLN A 79 15.29 11.02 -24.88
C GLN A 79 16.17 11.07 -23.62
N LEU A 80 16.64 9.91 -23.11
CA LEU A 80 17.44 9.86 -21.89
C LEU A 80 18.87 10.29 -22.17
N GLU A 81 19.29 11.40 -21.56
CA GLU A 81 20.59 12.03 -21.79
C GLU A 81 21.57 11.84 -20.62
N LEU A 82 21.06 11.69 -19.39
CA LEU A 82 21.88 11.66 -18.18
C LEU A 82 21.28 10.78 -17.08
N ILE A 83 22.12 10.00 -16.43
CA ILE A 83 21.80 9.28 -15.18
C ILE A 83 22.56 9.92 -14.03
N VAL A 84 21.84 10.29 -12.95
CA VAL A 84 22.41 10.87 -11.73
C VAL A 84 22.29 9.86 -10.59
N ALA A 85 23.43 9.38 -10.08
CA ALA A 85 23.47 8.46 -8.95
C ALA A 85 23.38 9.24 -7.64
N MET A 86 22.28 9.03 -6.88
CA MET A 86 21.96 9.80 -5.67
C MET A 86 22.68 9.29 -4.42
N SER A 87 23.08 8.03 -4.36
CA SER A 87 23.89 7.47 -3.28
C SER A 87 25.38 7.48 -3.62
N ASP A 88 26.22 7.78 -2.62
CA ASP A 88 27.68 7.71 -2.76
C ASP A 88 28.21 6.26 -2.87
N ASP A 89 27.38 5.26 -2.56
CA ASP A 89 27.72 3.84 -2.61
C ASP A 89 27.57 3.24 -4.03
N ILE A 90 27.10 4.03 -5.01
CA ILE A 90 26.91 3.56 -6.39
C ILE A 90 28.22 3.61 -7.15
N GLU A 91 28.63 2.48 -7.70
CA GLU A 91 29.76 2.37 -8.62
C GLU A 91 29.32 2.78 -10.05
N LEU A 92 29.79 3.95 -10.50
CA LEU A 92 29.35 4.53 -11.78
C LEU A 92 29.91 3.83 -13.02
N GLY A 93 31.04 3.11 -12.91
CA GLY A 93 31.77 2.59 -14.08
C GLY A 93 32.30 3.69 -15.01
N ASP A 94 32.64 3.30 -16.25
CA ASP A 94 33.15 4.21 -17.29
C ASP A 94 32.02 4.66 -18.25
N HIS A 95 30.95 5.26 -17.71
CA HIS A 95 29.81 5.74 -18.48
C HIS A 95 29.79 7.26 -18.56
N ASP A 96 30.00 7.83 -19.74
CA ASP A 96 30.00 9.29 -19.99
C ASP A 96 28.62 9.94 -19.70
N PHE A 97 27.54 9.15 -19.72
CA PHE A 97 26.17 9.56 -19.43
C PHE A 97 25.78 9.40 -17.94
N ALA A 98 26.71 9.05 -17.07
CA ALA A 98 26.47 8.89 -15.65
C ALA A 98 27.30 9.87 -14.82
N ILE A 99 26.71 10.40 -13.74
CA ILE A 99 27.36 11.35 -12.83
C ILE A 99 26.93 11.10 -11.39
N SER A 100 27.83 11.34 -10.41
CA SER A 100 27.47 11.31 -9.01
C SER A 100 26.57 12.49 -8.61
N TRP A 101 25.75 12.32 -7.58
CA TRP A 101 24.95 13.41 -7.00
C TRP A 101 25.82 14.62 -6.63
N LYS A 102 26.95 14.37 -6.01
CA LYS A 102 27.89 15.40 -5.58
C LYS A 102 28.40 16.23 -6.76
N ASP A 103 28.85 15.58 -7.82
CA ASP A 103 29.37 16.25 -9.01
C ASP A 103 28.25 16.92 -9.81
N PHE A 104 27.05 16.34 -9.83
CA PHE A 104 25.87 16.95 -10.45
C PHE A 104 25.51 18.26 -9.74
N VAL A 105 25.43 18.25 -8.40
CA VAL A 105 25.13 19.46 -7.61
C VAL A 105 26.25 20.50 -7.75
N ALA A 106 27.50 20.07 -7.83
CA ALA A 106 28.65 20.97 -7.99
C ALA A 106 28.68 21.73 -9.34
N LYS A 107 27.92 21.27 -10.35
CA LYS A 107 27.73 21.99 -11.62
C LYS A 107 26.80 23.19 -11.50
N GLY A 108 26.02 23.27 -10.40
CA GLY A 108 25.07 24.36 -10.17
C GLY A 108 25.80 25.65 -9.79
N ASP A 109 25.38 26.75 -10.41
CA ASP A 109 25.85 28.12 -10.06
C ASP A 109 24.68 29.13 -10.20
N THR A 110 24.97 30.39 -10.01
CA THR A 110 23.97 31.47 -10.11
C THR A 110 23.79 32.03 -11.53
N SER A 111 24.46 31.48 -12.54
CA SER A 111 24.42 32.00 -13.93
C SER A 111 23.02 31.93 -14.54
N HIS A 112 22.21 31.00 -14.09
CA HIS A 112 20.82 30.80 -14.55
C HIS A 112 19.75 31.44 -13.65
N GLN A 113 20.15 32.24 -12.63
CA GLN A 113 19.17 32.77 -11.65
C GLN A 113 18.08 33.63 -12.33
N ALA A 114 18.46 34.53 -13.24
CA ALA A 114 17.50 35.38 -13.93
C ALA A 114 16.50 34.57 -14.78
N GLU A 115 16.96 33.53 -15.45
CA GLU A 115 16.09 32.62 -16.23
C GLU A 115 15.16 31.82 -15.31
N LEU A 116 15.64 31.39 -14.14
CA LEU A 116 14.80 30.70 -13.15
C LEU A 116 13.68 31.62 -12.64
N ASP A 117 14.03 32.85 -12.29
CA ASP A 117 13.07 33.84 -11.81
C ASP A 117 12.00 34.12 -12.88
N GLU A 118 12.38 34.26 -14.15
CA GLU A 118 11.46 34.43 -15.28
C GLU A 118 10.54 33.20 -15.44
N ARG A 119 11.09 31.98 -15.35
CA ARG A 119 10.29 30.75 -15.43
C ARG A 119 9.25 30.67 -14.31
N LEU A 120 9.63 31.05 -13.08
CA LEU A 120 8.72 31.07 -11.92
C LEU A 120 7.60 32.13 -12.07
N GLU A 121 7.93 33.33 -12.57
CA GLU A 121 6.94 34.37 -12.85
C GLU A 121 5.90 33.94 -13.91
N GLN A 122 6.32 33.13 -14.86
CA GLN A 122 5.45 32.58 -15.92
C GLN A 122 4.74 31.28 -15.54
N ALA A 123 4.95 30.76 -14.32
CA ALA A 123 4.35 29.50 -13.88
C ALA A 123 2.82 29.59 -13.84
N LYS A 124 2.17 28.52 -14.25
CA LYS A 124 0.70 28.41 -14.30
C LYS A 124 0.23 27.25 -13.46
N VAL A 125 -0.96 27.36 -12.91
CA VAL A 125 -1.59 26.30 -12.13
C VAL A 125 -1.90 25.05 -12.96
N ASP A 126 -2.03 25.22 -14.27
CA ASP A 126 -2.25 24.14 -15.24
C ASP A 126 -0.94 23.60 -15.87
N ASP A 127 0.24 24.07 -15.44
CA ASP A 127 1.49 23.38 -15.78
C ASP A 127 1.47 21.97 -15.21
N LEU A 128 1.92 20.99 -16.00
CA LEU A 128 2.00 19.63 -15.54
C LEU A 128 3.08 19.50 -14.45
N LEU A 129 2.73 18.90 -13.32
CA LEU A 129 3.63 18.70 -12.20
C LEU A 129 4.27 17.30 -12.25
N THR A 130 3.48 16.29 -12.58
CA THR A 130 3.97 14.90 -12.55
C THR A 130 3.18 13.99 -13.48
N LEU A 131 3.86 12.90 -13.90
CA LEU A 131 3.27 11.73 -14.53
C LEU A 131 3.46 10.54 -13.61
N ILE A 132 2.38 10.04 -12.99
CA ILE A 132 2.44 8.84 -12.15
C ILE A 132 1.88 7.67 -12.93
N TYR A 133 2.73 6.67 -13.18
CA TYR A 133 2.32 5.48 -13.93
C TYR A 133 1.61 4.47 -13.04
N THR A 134 0.39 4.11 -13.43
CA THR A 134 -0.41 3.10 -12.73
C THR A 134 -0.45 1.81 -13.55
N SER A 135 -0.31 0.67 -12.87
CA SER A 135 -0.50 -0.64 -13.50
C SER A 135 -1.99 -0.84 -13.77
N GLY A 136 -2.42 -0.61 -15.01
CA GLY A 136 -3.77 -0.98 -15.45
C GLY A 136 -3.99 -2.49 -15.33
N THR A 137 -5.24 -2.90 -15.04
CA THR A 137 -5.63 -4.33 -14.96
C THR A 137 -5.54 -5.05 -16.30
N THR A 138 -5.36 -4.33 -17.41
CA THR A 138 -5.55 -4.86 -18.78
C THR A 138 -4.40 -4.59 -19.74
N GLY A 139 -3.24 -4.05 -19.32
CA GLY A 139 -2.19 -3.76 -20.29
C GLY A 139 -1.00 -2.95 -19.77
N GLN A 140 -0.42 -2.15 -20.64
CA GLN A 140 0.70 -1.26 -20.33
C GLN A 140 0.32 -0.22 -19.25
N PRO A 141 1.27 0.19 -18.41
CA PRO A 141 1.04 1.24 -17.42
C PRO A 141 0.59 2.54 -18.07
N LYS A 142 -0.36 3.25 -17.42
CA LYS A 142 -0.89 4.52 -17.89
C LYS A 142 -0.33 5.67 -17.06
N GLY A 143 0.25 6.68 -17.71
CA GLY A 143 0.77 7.88 -17.05
C GLY A 143 -0.35 8.85 -16.70
N VAL A 144 -0.70 8.94 -15.42
CA VAL A 144 -1.70 9.88 -14.89
C VAL A 144 -1.11 11.28 -14.87
N MET A 145 -1.74 12.24 -15.56
CA MET A 145 -1.32 13.64 -15.64
C MET A 145 -1.88 14.43 -14.46
N LEU A 146 -1.02 14.86 -13.55
CA LEU A 146 -1.37 15.74 -12.44
C LEU A 146 -0.65 17.08 -12.58
N ASP A 147 -1.41 18.17 -12.47
CA ASP A 147 -0.89 19.54 -12.54
C ASP A 147 -0.78 20.20 -11.14
N TYR A 148 -0.24 21.42 -11.09
CA TYR A 148 -0.09 22.17 -9.84
C TYR A 148 -1.43 22.47 -9.18
N GLY A 149 -2.49 22.70 -9.97
CA GLY A 149 -3.84 22.93 -9.47
C GLY A 149 -4.39 21.71 -8.72
N ASN A 150 -4.10 20.50 -9.21
CA ASN A 150 -4.52 19.27 -8.54
C ASN A 150 -3.87 19.12 -7.15
N ILE A 151 -2.56 19.37 -7.06
CA ILE A 151 -1.84 19.32 -5.78
C ILE A 151 -2.29 20.43 -4.85
N ALA A 152 -2.43 21.67 -5.34
CA ALA A 152 -2.91 22.80 -4.54
C ALA A 152 -4.28 22.51 -3.92
N ALA A 153 -5.23 21.97 -4.70
CA ALA A 153 -6.53 21.57 -4.20
C ALA A 153 -6.47 20.50 -3.10
N GLN A 154 -5.54 19.55 -3.23
CA GLN A 154 -5.32 18.53 -2.19
C GLN A 154 -4.72 19.12 -0.91
N LEU A 155 -3.73 20.01 -1.04
CA LEU A 155 -3.12 20.67 0.13
C LEU A 155 -4.16 21.49 0.89
N GLU A 156 -4.97 22.27 0.19
CA GLU A 156 -6.05 23.06 0.79
C GLU A 156 -7.13 22.18 1.42
N GLY A 157 -7.53 21.10 0.73
CA GLY A 157 -8.49 20.14 1.25
C GLY A 157 -8.01 19.42 2.50
N HIS A 158 -6.75 18.99 2.53
CA HIS A 158 -6.16 18.34 3.72
C HIS A 158 -6.03 19.32 4.89
N ASP A 159 -5.68 20.57 4.64
CA ASP A 159 -5.56 21.59 5.69
C ASP A 159 -6.89 21.87 6.42
N GLN A 160 -8.02 21.66 5.74
CA GLN A 160 -9.35 21.76 6.33
C GLN A 160 -9.78 20.49 7.10
N ARG A 161 -9.13 19.35 6.87
CA ARG A 161 -9.50 18.04 7.43
C ARG A 161 -8.56 17.52 8.49
N LEU A 162 -7.29 17.86 8.42
CA LEU A 162 -6.23 17.32 9.24
C LEU A 162 -5.53 18.43 10.02
N SER A 163 -5.19 18.16 11.27
CA SER A 163 -4.48 19.11 12.12
C SER A 163 -2.99 18.80 12.16
N LEU A 164 -2.26 19.29 11.15
CA LEU A 164 -0.80 19.20 11.08
C LEU A 164 -0.17 20.57 11.33
N SER A 165 0.95 20.60 12.07
CA SER A 165 1.71 21.80 12.43
C SER A 165 3.19 21.64 12.15
N GLN A 166 3.94 22.74 12.23
CA GLN A 166 5.41 22.72 12.09
C GLN A 166 6.13 21.91 13.17
N ASP A 167 5.46 21.62 14.30
CA ASP A 167 6.03 20.84 15.40
C ASP A 167 5.90 19.34 15.19
N ASP A 168 5.20 18.92 14.12
CA ASP A 168 5.00 17.53 13.81
C ASP A 168 6.21 16.91 13.10
N VAL A 169 6.37 15.60 13.32
CA VAL A 169 7.41 14.77 12.72
C VAL A 169 6.74 13.62 12.01
N SER A 170 6.94 13.53 10.70
CA SER A 170 6.44 12.44 9.86
C SER A 170 7.52 11.42 9.57
N LEU A 171 7.15 10.12 9.57
CA LEU A 171 7.99 9.05 9.05
C LEU A 171 7.48 8.65 7.66
N CYS A 172 8.27 8.99 6.64
CA CYS A 172 8.04 8.64 5.24
C CYS A 172 8.61 7.25 4.96
N PHE A 173 7.74 6.22 4.95
CA PHE A 173 8.17 4.84 4.71
C PHE A 173 7.42 4.15 3.56
N LEU A 174 6.23 4.64 3.18
CA LEU A 174 5.60 4.18 1.95
C LEU A 174 6.34 4.76 0.74
N PRO A 175 6.30 4.12 -0.44
CA PRO A 175 7.06 4.60 -1.59
C PRO A 175 6.65 6.01 -2.03
N LEU A 176 7.61 6.92 -2.16
CA LEU A 176 7.42 8.27 -2.72
C LEU A 176 7.01 8.23 -4.21
N SER A 177 7.25 7.11 -4.89
CA SER A 177 6.74 6.86 -6.23
C SER A 177 5.23 6.66 -6.29
N HIS A 178 4.56 6.42 -5.14
CA HIS A 178 3.12 6.32 -5.05
C HIS A 178 2.49 7.66 -4.66
N VAL A 179 1.37 8.01 -5.29
CA VAL A 179 0.68 9.29 -5.06
C VAL A 179 0.33 9.54 -3.59
N PHE A 180 0.03 8.51 -2.81
CA PHE A 180 -0.38 8.64 -1.41
C PHE A 180 0.74 9.21 -0.53
N GLU A 181 1.94 8.60 -0.54
CA GLU A 181 3.07 9.10 0.25
C GLU A 181 3.60 10.43 -0.29
N ARG A 182 3.60 10.59 -1.63
CA ARG A 182 4.10 11.82 -2.23
C ARG A 182 3.19 13.01 -1.93
N ALA A 183 1.86 12.86 -2.05
CA ALA A 183 0.92 13.92 -1.67
C ALA A 183 0.98 14.23 -0.17
N TRP A 184 1.19 13.19 0.67
CA TRP A 184 1.42 13.37 2.09
C TRP A 184 2.72 14.14 2.37
N THR A 185 3.82 13.80 1.69
CA THR A 185 5.10 14.53 1.80
C THR A 185 4.95 16.00 1.40
N PHE A 186 4.23 16.29 0.32
CA PHE A 186 3.89 17.68 -0.04
C PHE A 186 3.16 18.40 1.09
N TYR A 187 2.17 17.74 1.71
CA TYR A 187 1.41 18.34 2.80
C TYR A 187 2.26 18.55 4.06
N VAL A 188 3.09 17.59 4.44
CA VAL A 188 4.04 17.71 5.57
C VAL A 188 4.97 18.91 5.37
N LEU A 189 5.58 19.04 4.20
CA LEU A 189 6.50 20.13 3.90
C LEU A 189 5.77 21.48 3.75
N TYR A 190 4.56 21.48 3.18
CA TYR A 190 3.71 22.68 3.13
C TYR A 190 3.40 23.24 4.51
N LYS A 191 3.20 22.39 5.51
CA LYS A 191 2.99 22.80 6.92
C LYS A 191 4.28 23.16 7.66
N GLY A 192 5.46 23.03 7.03
CA GLY A 192 6.75 23.24 7.65
C GLY A 192 7.14 22.16 8.66
N ALA A 193 6.49 21.03 8.64
CA ALA A 193 6.79 19.89 9.52
C ALA A 193 8.03 19.12 9.05
N THR A 194 8.63 18.36 9.97
CA THR A 194 9.79 17.51 9.66
C THR A 194 9.37 16.22 8.98
N ASN A 195 10.00 15.87 7.86
CA ASN A 195 9.82 14.58 7.19
C ASN A 195 11.10 13.73 7.32
N CYS A 196 11.00 12.57 7.97
CA CYS A 196 12.10 11.61 8.13
C CYS A 196 11.91 10.47 7.12
N TYR A 197 12.94 10.20 6.32
CA TYR A 197 12.86 9.20 5.24
C TYR A 197 13.39 7.86 5.72
N LEU A 198 12.65 6.79 5.45
CA LEU A 198 13.07 5.42 5.67
C LEU A 198 13.28 4.73 4.32
N GLN A 199 14.53 4.38 4.02
CA GLN A 199 14.94 3.74 2.77
C GLN A 199 14.53 2.27 2.73
N ASP A 200 14.84 1.53 3.80
CA ASP A 200 14.49 0.11 3.95
C ASP A 200 13.23 -0.06 4.81
N THR A 201 12.12 -0.39 4.18
CA THR A 201 10.82 -0.58 4.86
C THR A 201 10.81 -1.73 5.87
N MET A 202 11.77 -2.67 5.80
CA MET A 202 11.91 -3.75 6.78
C MET A 202 12.34 -3.22 8.16
N GLN A 203 13.01 -2.08 8.20
CA GLN A 203 13.47 -1.43 9.43
C GLN A 203 12.43 -0.51 10.08
N VAL A 204 11.18 -0.52 9.60
CA VAL A 204 10.12 0.40 10.08
C VAL A 204 9.92 0.33 11.59
N ARG A 205 10.08 -0.84 12.20
CA ARG A 205 9.94 -1.03 13.65
C ARG A 205 11.00 -0.25 14.44
N ASP A 206 12.25 -0.32 14.01
CA ASP A 206 13.36 0.36 14.67
C ASP A 206 13.28 1.87 14.42
N ALA A 207 12.94 2.26 13.19
CA ALA A 207 12.69 3.65 12.82
C ALA A 207 11.57 4.30 13.65
N LEU A 208 10.47 3.59 13.95
CA LEU A 208 9.41 4.07 14.84
C LEU A 208 9.89 4.37 16.26
N SER A 209 10.81 3.55 16.76
CA SER A 209 11.38 3.73 18.10
C SER A 209 12.38 4.87 18.16
N GLU A 210 13.15 5.09 17.09
CA GLU A 210 14.18 6.11 16.97
C GLU A 210 13.57 7.48 16.65
N VAL A 211 12.79 7.58 15.59
CA VAL A 211 12.17 8.83 15.10
C VAL A 211 11.05 9.29 16.03
N ARG A 212 10.29 8.35 16.58
CA ARG A 212 9.10 8.62 17.39
C ARG A 212 8.16 9.62 16.71
N PRO A 213 7.63 9.27 15.53
CA PRO A 213 6.83 10.20 14.74
C PRO A 213 5.56 10.64 15.47
N THR A 214 5.08 11.83 15.13
CA THR A 214 3.75 12.32 15.58
C THR A 214 2.68 12.02 14.55
N VAL A 215 3.05 11.87 13.29
CA VAL A 215 2.18 11.54 12.17
C VAL A 215 2.90 10.62 11.18
N MET A 216 2.18 9.78 10.48
CA MET A 216 2.70 9.00 9.34
C MET A 216 1.57 8.38 8.55
N CYS A 217 1.72 8.28 7.23
CA CYS A 217 0.83 7.49 6.40
C CYS A 217 1.08 6.00 6.58
N ALA A 218 0.03 5.19 6.52
CA ALA A 218 0.16 3.74 6.52
C ALA A 218 -0.93 3.07 5.67
N VAL A 219 -0.68 1.84 5.26
CA VAL A 219 -1.64 0.98 4.55
C VAL A 219 -2.26 -0.03 5.51
N PRO A 220 -3.45 -0.62 5.21
CA PRO A 220 -4.11 -1.59 6.07
C PRO A 220 -3.20 -2.72 6.55
N ARG A 221 -2.34 -3.25 5.68
CA ARG A 221 -1.40 -4.34 6.04
C ARG A 221 -0.46 -3.99 7.20
N PHE A 222 -0.08 -2.74 7.34
CA PHE A 222 0.73 -2.27 8.48
C PHE A 222 -0.04 -2.43 9.80
N TYR A 223 -1.31 -2.03 9.83
CA TYR A 223 -2.16 -2.15 11.01
C TYR A 223 -2.48 -3.61 11.33
N GLU A 224 -2.74 -4.43 10.31
CA GLU A 224 -2.99 -5.88 10.44
C GLU A 224 -1.81 -6.58 11.11
N LYS A 225 -0.58 -6.33 10.64
CA LYS A 225 0.64 -6.91 11.23
C LYS A 225 0.82 -6.54 12.69
N ILE A 226 0.61 -5.27 13.06
CA ILE A 226 0.71 -4.82 14.45
C ILE A 226 -0.38 -5.44 15.31
N PHE A 227 -1.63 -5.45 14.82
CA PHE A 227 -2.77 -6.05 15.50
C PHE A 227 -2.52 -7.53 15.79
N SER A 228 -2.11 -8.29 14.79
CA SER A 228 -1.81 -9.72 14.90
C SER A 228 -0.67 -9.98 15.89
N ALA A 229 0.43 -9.23 15.81
CA ALA A 229 1.57 -9.39 16.72
C ALA A 229 1.18 -9.09 18.19
N ILE A 230 0.33 -8.07 18.43
CA ILE A 230 -0.16 -7.76 19.78
C ILE A 230 -1.02 -8.92 20.31
N HIS A 231 -1.99 -9.41 19.50
CA HIS A 231 -2.90 -10.48 19.91
C HIS A 231 -2.18 -11.80 20.14
N GLU A 232 -1.21 -12.12 19.31
CA GLU A 232 -0.34 -13.28 19.49
C GLU A 232 0.42 -13.21 20.83
N LYS A 233 1.10 -12.09 21.10
CA LYS A 233 1.79 -11.87 22.37
C LYS A 233 0.85 -11.99 23.59
N VAL A 234 -0.37 -11.47 23.46
CA VAL A 234 -1.39 -11.58 24.52
C VAL A 234 -1.88 -13.02 24.66
N SER A 235 -2.07 -13.77 23.56
CA SER A 235 -2.54 -15.15 23.60
C SER A 235 -1.63 -16.08 24.40
N ARG A 236 -0.32 -15.81 24.38
CA ARG A 236 0.71 -16.53 25.13
C ARG A 236 0.91 -16.02 26.57
N ALA A 237 0.29 -14.88 26.92
CA ALA A 237 0.47 -14.29 28.24
C ALA A 237 -0.33 -15.02 29.34
N PRO A 238 0.10 -14.95 30.62
CA PRO A 238 -0.67 -15.47 31.75
C PRO A 238 -2.07 -14.88 31.83
N ILE A 239 -3.03 -15.64 32.34
CA ILE A 239 -4.47 -15.30 32.34
C ILE A 239 -4.77 -13.91 32.93
N HIS A 240 -4.07 -13.50 34.01
CA HIS A 240 -4.26 -12.18 34.59
C HIS A 240 -3.89 -11.04 33.65
N ARG A 241 -2.86 -11.23 32.79
CA ARG A 241 -2.47 -10.24 31.76
C ARG A 241 -3.49 -10.20 30.63
N LYS A 242 -4.05 -11.35 30.23
CA LYS A 242 -5.14 -11.41 29.22
C LYS A 242 -6.36 -10.65 29.71
N ILE A 243 -6.79 -10.88 30.94
CA ILE A 243 -7.92 -10.18 31.55
C ILE A 243 -7.66 -8.67 31.62
N MET A 244 -6.47 -8.27 32.07
CA MET A 244 -6.09 -6.86 32.16
C MET A 244 -6.05 -6.18 30.77
N PHE A 245 -5.53 -6.85 29.75
CA PHE A 245 -5.52 -6.38 28.36
C PHE A 245 -6.96 -6.16 27.85
N THR A 246 -7.81 -7.20 27.95
CA THR A 246 -9.21 -7.12 27.51
C THR A 246 -9.97 -6.01 28.23
N TRP A 247 -9.78 -5.88 29.56
CA TRP A 247 -10.39 -4.80 30.34
C TRP A 247 -9.92 -3.42 29.84
N ALA A 248 -8.61 -3.25 29.62
CA ALA A 248 -8.06 -1.96 29.21
C ALA A 248 -8.53 -1.54 27.81
N VAL A 249 -8.53 -2.46 26.84
CA VAL A 249 -9.05 -2.22 25.48
C VAL A 249 -10.54 -1.87 25.54
N ASN A 250 -11.34 -2.57 26.36
CA ASN A 250 -12.76 -2.24 26.55
C ASN A 250 -12.98 -0.83 27.14
N MET A 251 -12.12 -0.37 28.06
CA MET A 251 -12.20 0.99 28.59
C MET A 251 -11.86 2.02 27.50
N GLY A 252 -10.85 1.75 26.69
CA GLY A 252 -10.50 2.57 25.54
C GLY A 252 -11.62 2.61 24.50
N ALA A 253 -12.22 1.48 24.15
CA ALA A 253 -13.33 1.40 23.20
C ALA A 253 -14.55 2.22 23.67
N LYS A 254 -14.91 2.15 24.97
CA LYS A 254 -15.97 2.99 25.54
C LYS A 254 -15.64 4.48 25.47
N MET A 255 -14.37 4.85 25.64
CA MET A 255 -13.93 6.23 25.51
C MET A 255 -14.03 6.71 24.06
N ALA A 256 -13.53 5.89 23.10
CA ALA A 256 -13.63 6.17 21.67
C ALA A 256 -15.10 6.33 21.23
N LEU A 257 -15.99 5.46 21.69
CA LEU A 257 -17.42 5.55 21.40
C LEU A 257 -18.04 6.85 21.93
N CYS A 258 -17.66 7.30 23.14
CA CYS A 258 -18.11 8.60 23.65
C CYS A 258 -17.68 9.76 22.76
N HIS A 259 -16.46 9.70 22.19
CA HIS A 259 -15.97 10.70 21.24
C HIS A 259 -16.75 10.65 19.93
N GLN A 260 -16.99 9.45 19.39
CA GLN A 260 -17.77 9.24 18.16
C GLN A 260 -19.19 9.81 18.30
N GLU A 261 -19.86 9.52 19.41
CA GLU A 261 -21.21 10.00 19.70
C GLU A 261 -21.26 11.46 20.20
N LYS A 262 -20.12 12.16 20.26
CA LYS A 262 -19.99 13.52 20.80
C LYS A 262 -20.55 13.65 22.23
N ARG A 263 -20.50 12.57 23.00
CA ARG A 263 -21.03 12.42 24.34
C ARG A 263 -19.93 12.57 25.39
N LYS A 264 -20.19 13.31 26.46
CA LYS A 264 -19.20 13.44 27.55
C LYS A 264 -19.09 12.13 28.34
N PRO A 265 -17.87 11.54 28.47
CA PRO A 265 -17.68 10.32 29.25
C PRO A 265 -17.95 10.59 30.75
N SER A 266 -18.53 9.60 31.45
CA SER A 266 -18.76 9.67 32.87
C SER A 266 -17.44 9.79 33.66
N MET A 267 -17.49 10.34 34.87
CA MET A 267 -16.29 10.48 35.72
C MET A 267 -15.68 9.10 36.06
N MET A 268 -16.52 8.08 36.25
CA MET A 268 -16.07 6.71 36.49
C MET A 268 -15.32 6.16 35.28
N LEU A 269 -15.85 6.33 34.05
CA LEU A 269 -15.19 5.92 32.82
C LEU A 269 -13.85 6.63 32.65
N ARG A 270 -13.79 7.94 32.89
CA ARG A 270 -12.52 8.70 32.82
C ARG A 270 -11.45 8.17 33.77
N LYS A 271 -11.81 7.86 35.02
CA LYS A 271 -10.87 7.28 35.99
C LYS A 271 -10.43 5.89 35.61
N ALA A 272 -11.36 5.02 35.16
CA ALA A 272 -11.05 3.66 34.71
C ALA A 272 -10.17 3.70 33.47
N HIS A 273 -10.45 4.56 32.50
CA HIS A 273 -9.63 4.75 31.30
C HIS A 273 -8.21 5.26 31.64
N ALA A 274 -8.08 6.24 32.55
CA ALA A 274 -6.76 6.73 32.96
C ALA A 274 -5.90 5.62 33.60
N LEU A 275 -6.52 4.71 34.38
CA LEU A 275 -5.83 3.54 34.91
C LEU A 275 -5.47 2.54 33.83
N ALA A 276 -6.38 2.24 32.90
CA ALA A 276 -6.15 1.38 31.76
C ALA A 276 -5.03 1.91 30.86
N ASP A 277 -5.00 3.22 30.66
CA ASP A 277 -3.97 3.91 29.89
C ASP A 277 -2.59 3.71 30.52
N LYS A 278 -2.46 4.02 31.81
CA LYS A 278 -1.20 3.88 32.54
C LYS A 278 -0.67 2.44 32.57
N LEU A 279 -1.55 1.46 32.69
CA LEU A 279 -1.14 0.05 32.84
C LEU A 279 -0.88 -0.66 31.52
N VAL A 280 -1.67 -0.35 30.46
CA VAL A 280 -1.70 -1.12 29.22
C VAL A 280 -1.63 -0.24 27.97
N LEU A 281 -2.58 0.72 27.77
CA LEU A 281 -2.76 1.36 26.46
C LEU A 281 -1.55 2.20 26.05
N SER A 282 -0.93 2.92 27.01
CA SER A 282 0.31 3.67 26.73
C SER A 282 1.46 2.79 26.26
N LYS A 283 1.56 1.55 26.74
CA LYS A 283 2.58 0.59 26.30
C LYS A 283 2.34 0.07 24.89
N LEU A 284 1.06 -0.06 24.51
CA LEU A 284 0.70 -0.42 23.14
C LEU A 284 1.03 0.73 22.18
N ARG A 285 0.72 1.99 22.55
CA ARG A 285 1.11 3.14 21.74
C ARG A 285 2.63 3.32 21.63
N ALA A 286 3.38 2.91 22.65
CA ALA A 286 4.85 2.96 22.61
C ALA A 286 5.45 2.10 21.49
N LEU A 287 4.75 1.08 21.00
CA LEU A 287 5.16 0.30 19.82
C LEU A 287 5.24 1.16 18.54
N LEU A 288 4.51 2.27 18.51
CA LEU A 288 4.50 3.25 17.42
C LEU A 288 5.25 4.54 17.79
N GLY A 289 6.22 4.45 18.71
CA GLY A 289 6.99 5.61 19.18
C GLY A 289 6.32 6.44 20.29
N GLY A 290 5.06 6.18 20.64
CA GLY A 290 4.33 6.75 21.77
C GLY A 290 3.92 8.23 21.63
N ARG A 291 4.08 8.84 20.46
CA ARG A 291 3.80 10.26 20.19
C ARG A 291 2.79 10.49 19.06
N ILE A 292 2.23 9.43 18.47
CA ILE A 292 1.32 9.54 17.34
C ILE A 292 0.08 10.37 17.70
N ASN A 293 -0.15 11.44 16.94
CA ASN A 293 -1.35 12.25 16.98
C ASN A 293 -2.45 11.65 16.10
N PHE A 294 -2.11 11.36 14.84
CA PHE A 294 -3.00 10.67 13.91
C PHE A 294 -2.19 9.96 12.82
N MET A 295 -2.83 8.99 12.16
CA MET A 295 -2.23 8.23 11.06
C MET A 295 -3.24 8.10 9.92
N PRO A 296 -3.01 8.76 8.75
CA PRO A 296 -3.77 8.48 7.54
C PRO A 296 -3.60 7.02 7.11
N CYS A 297 -4.71 6.39 6.76
CA CYS A 297 -4.76 5.02 6.25
C CYS A 297 -5.49 5.01 4.90
N GLY A 298 -4.86 4.46 3.88
CA GLY A 298 -5.43 4.41 2.53
C GLY A 298 -4.86 3.28 1.68
N GLY A 299 -5.28 3.22 0.42
CA GLY A 299 -4.80 2.27 -0.57
C GLY A 299 -5.56 0.94 -0.63
N ALA A 300 -6.21 0.53 0.45
CA ALA A 300 -7.12 -0.61 0.52
C ALA A 300 -8.11 -0.43 1.69
N LYS A 301 -9.13 -1.32 1.78
CA LYS A 301 -10.09 -1.31 2.89
C LYS A 301 -9.39 -1.79 4.17
N LEU A 302 -9.54 -1.04 5.25
CA LEU A 302 -9.14 -1.47 6.59
C LEU A 302 -10.29 -2.26 7.24
N ASP A 303 -9.98 -3.42 7.86
CA ASP A 303 -10.96 -4.16 8.65
C ASP A 303 -11.47 -3.30 9.82
N GLU A 304 -12.79 -3.27 10.00
CA GLU A 304 -13.46 -2.48 11.03
C GLU A 304 -12.96 -2.82 12.44
N THR A 305 -12.78 -4.10 12.74
CA THR A 305 -12.29 -4.57 14.05
C THR A 305 -10.92 -4.00 14.35
N ILE A 306 -10.05 -3.96 13.34
CA ILE A 306 -8.69 -3.42 13.46
C ILE A 306 -8.75 -1.89 13.66
N GLY A 307 -9.57 -1.19 12.86
CA GLY A 307 -9.77 0.25 13.02
C GLY A 307 -10.27 0.61 14.42
N ARG A 308 -11.31 -0.09 14.90
CA ARG A 308 -11.86 0.09 16.28
C ARG A 308 -10.82 -0.21 17.36
N PHE A 309 -9.99 -1.22 17.17
CA PHE A 309 -8.90 -1.55 18.10
C PHE A 309 -7.89 -0.40 18.23
N PHE A 310 -7.41 0.15 17.10
CA PHE A 310 -6.45 1.25 17.13
C PHE A 310 -7.04 2.50 17.80
N HIS A 311 -8.29 2.84 17.51
CA HIS A 311 -8.98 3.91 18.22
C HIS A 311 -9.14 3.62 19.72
N ALA A 312 -9.43 2.37 20.10
CA ALA A 312 -9.53 1.96 21.51
C ALA A 312 -8.20 2.11 22.27
N ILE A 313 -7.07 1.86 21.62
CA ILE A 313 -5.76 2.07 22.24
C ILE A 313 -5.29 3.54 22.20
N GLY A 314 -6.08 4.43 21.58
CA GLY A 314 -5.80 5.87 21.51
C GLY A 314 -4.95 6.29 20.31
N ILE A 315 -4.90 5.49 19.24
CA ILE A 315 -4.31 5.85 17.95
C ILE A 315 -5.43 6.33 17.02
N ASN A 316 -5.35 7.60 16.62
CA ASN A 316 -6.33 8.23 15.74
C ASN A 316 -6.05 7.87 14.28
N VAL A 317 -6.60 6.75 13.81
CA VAL A 317 -6.51 6.36 12.40
C VAL A 317 -7.48 7.21 11.59
N LYS A 318 -7.00 7.81 10.50
CA LYS A 318 -7.78 8.61 9.55
C LYS A 318 -7.93 7.83 8.25
N LEU A 319 -8.98 7.05 8.13
CA LEU A 319 -9.24 6.30 6.91
C LEU A 319 -9.61 7.27 5.79
N GLY A 320 -8.91 7.15 4.66
CA GLY A 320 -9.14 7.92 3.44
C GLY A 320 -9.26 7.01 2.23
N TYR A 321 -9.97 7.49 1.24
CA TYR A 321 -10.16 6.84 -0.04
C TYR A 321 -9.76 7.76 -1.18
N GLY A 322 -9.14 7.19 -2.18
CA GLY A 322 -8.80 7.85 -3.42
C GLY A 322 -7.92 6.98 -4.31
N MET A 323 -7.47 7.58 -5.38
CA MET A 323 -6.69 6.92 -6.43
C MET A 323 -5.68 7.90 -7.02
N THR A 324 -4.77 7.41 -7.85
CA THR A 324 -3.78 8.30 -8.51
C THR A 324 -4.47 9.37 -9.34
N GLU A 325 -5.54 9.01 -10.03
CA GLU A 325 -6.35 9.86 -10.89
C GLU A 325 -7.10 10.98 -10.13
N THR A 326 -7.10 10.94 -8.80
CA THR A 326 -7.70 11.95 -7.93
C THR A 326 -6.70 12.61 -6.99
N THR A 327 -5.42 12.58 -7.35
CA THR A 327 -4.33 13.19 -6.57
C THR A 327 -4.34 12.72 -5.11
N ALA A 328 -4.49 11.43 -4.90
CA ALA A 328 -4.55 10.66 -3.66
C ALA A 328 -5.93 10.58 -2.98
N THR A 329 -6.64 11.70 -2.70
CA THR A 329 -7.75 11.66 -1.74
C THR A 329 -9.07 12.20 -2.30
N ILE A 330 -10.11 11.37 -2.30
CA ILE A 330 -11.50 11.73 -2.62
C ILE A 330 -12.29 11.99 -1.34
N SER A 331 -12.10 11.15 -0.31
CA SER A 331 -12.76 11.27 0.99
C SER A 331 -11.81 10.92 2.12
N CYS A 332 -12.07 11.45 3.29
CA CYS A 332 -11.27 11.20 4.49
C CYS A 332 -12.11 11.50 5.75
N TRP A 333 -11.87 10.75 6.83
CA TRP A 333 -12.39 11.12 8.14
C TRP A 333 -11.76 12.42 8.63
N ASP A 334 -12.56 13.21 9.32
CA ASP A 334 -12.07 14.36 10.07
C ASP A 334 -11.96 14.04 11.58
N ASP A 335 -11.57 15.04 12.39
CA ASP A 335 -11.48 14.88 13.84
C ASP A 335 -12.86 14.87 14.54
N LYS A 336 -13.94 15.17 13.81
CA LYS A 336 -15.28 15.35 14.36
C LYS A 336 -16.20 14.16 14.09
N CYS A 337 -15.94 13.41 13.02
CA CYS A 337 -16.78 12.31 12.56
C CYS A 337 -15.91 11.10 12.29
N PHE A 338 -16.06 10.10 13.15
CA PHE A 338 -15.43 8.79 12.99
C PHE A 338 -16.52 7.74 12.87
N ASP A 339 -16.59 7.12 11.70
CA ASP A 339 -17.39 5.94 11.48
C ASP A 339 -16.50 4.85 10.86
N PRO A 340 -16.12 3.81 11.61
CA PRO A 340 -15.14 2.81 11.19
C PRO A 340 -15.55 2.00 9.97
N ASP A 341 -16.84 2.00 9.62
CA ASP A 341 -17.36 1.31 8.44
C ASP A 341 -17.28 2.16 7.20
N SER A 342 -17.21 3.49 7.35
CA SER A 342 -17.12 4.46 6.26
C SER A 342 -15.68 4.78 5.87
N ILE A 343 -15.51 5.36 4.70
CA ILE A 343 -14.26 5.98 4.22
C ILE A 343 -14.28 7.51 4.35
N GLY A 344 -15.15 8.02 5.22
CA GLY A 344 -15.29 9.43 5.53
C GLY A 344 -16.14 10.21 4.54
N MET A 345 -16.17 11.51 4.75
CA MET A 345 -16.88 12.46 3.89
C MET A 345 -15.99 12.93 2.74
N SER A 346 -16.63 13.34 1.64
CA SER A 346 -15.93 13.93 0.48
C SER A 346 -15.00 15.07 0.91
N MET A 347 -13.82 15.13 0.30
CA MET A 347 -12.87 16.23 0.52
C MET A 347 -13.47 17.58 0.08
N PRO A 348 -13.07 18.68 0.70
CA PRO A 348 -13.46 20.01 0.23
C PRO A 348 -13.16 20.19 -1.27
N GLY A 349 -14.13 20.69 -2.02
CA GLY A 349 -14.04 20.84 -3.47
C GLY A 349 -14.33 19.56 -4.29
N ALA A 350 -14.39 18.37 -3.67
CA ALA A 350 -14.80 17.15 -4.35
C ALA A 350 -16.33 17.04 -4.44
N GLN A 351 -16.84 16.82 -5.65
CA GLN A 351 -18.22 16.44 -5.90
C GLN A 351 -18.27 14.94 -6.13
N VAL A 352 -18.93 14.22 -5.23
CA VAL A 352 -19.10 12.77 -5.31
C VAL A 352 -20.57 12.44 -5.53
N LYS A 353 -20.86 11.58 -6.50
CA LYS A 353 -22.22 11.03 -6.73
C LYS A 353 -22.12 9.52 -6.95
N ILE A 354 -23.24 8.85 -6.75
CA ILE A 354 -23.38 7.42 -7.06
C ILE A 354 -24.07 7.31 -8.43
N GLY A 355 -23.39 6.64 -9.36
CA GLY A 355 -23.86 6.42 -10.72
C GLY A 355 -24.52 5.05 -10.90
N GLU A 356 -24.56 4.58 -12.15
CA GLU A 356 -25.06 3.25 -12.49
C GLU A 356 -24.21 2.15 -11.84
N ASN A 357 -24.81 1.02 -11.52
CA ASN A 357 -24.18 -0.10 -10.82
C ASN A 357 -23.55 0.30 -9.48
N ASN A 358 -24.08 1.34 -8.83
CA ASN A 358 -23.53 1.94 -7.61
C ASN A 358 -22.11 2.47 -7.75
N GLU A 359 -21.63 2.77 -8.96
CA GLU A 359 -20.28 3.29 -9.17
C GLU A 359 -20.11 4.65 -8.51
N ILE A 360 -19.01 4.81 -7.79
CA ILE A 360 -18.60 6.10 -7.23
C ILE A 360 -18.02 6.95 -8.37
N LEU A 361 -18.63 8.10 -8.59
CA LEU A 361 -18.23 9.08 -9.60
C LEU A 361 -17.72 10.34 -8.91
N VAL A 362 -16.59 10.89 -9.35
CA VAL A 362 -15.97 12.04 -8.71
C VAL A 362 -15.63 13.13 -9.72
N ARG A 363 -15.86 14.38 -9.34
CA ARG A 363 -15.45 15.59 -10.08
C ARG A 363 -14.91 16.62 -9.10
N GLY A 364 -13.86 17.35 -9.48
CA GLY A 364 -13.29 18.40 -8.66
C GLY A 364 -11.88 18.78 -9.10
N PRO A 365 -11.29 19.81 -8.49
CA PRO A 365 -9.98 20.30 -8.88
C PRO A 365 -8.82 19.32 -8.61
N MET A 366 -9.04 18.30 -7.78
CA MET A 366 -8.07 17.23 -7.52
C MET A 366 -8.07 16.13 -8.60
N VAL A 367 -9.03 16.13 -9.53
CA VAL A 367 -9.14 15.09 -10.56
C VAL A 367 -8.13 15.35 -11.67
N MET A 368 -7.44 14.30 -12.11
CA MET A 368 -6.43 14.34 -13.17
C MET A 368 -6.92 15.00 -14.45
N ARG A 369 -6.00 15.50 -15.25
CA ARG A 369 -6.27 15.98 -16.59
C ARG A 369 -6.62 14.85 -17.56
N GLY A 370 -6.06 13.66 -17.36
CA GLY A 370 -6.21 12.47 -18.20
C GLY A 370 -4.95 11.62 -18.20
N TYR A 371 -4.89 10.66 -19.12
CA TYR A 371 -3.72 9.79 -19.32
C TYR A 371 -2.81 10.31 -20.42
N TYR A 372 -1.51 10.39 -20.13
CA TYR A 372 -0.50 10.91 -21.03
C TYR A 372 -0.40 10.07 -22.31
N LYS A 373 -0.45 10.72 -23.47
CA LYS A 373 -0.46 10.09 -24.81
C LYS A 373 -1.60 9.07 -25.05
N MET A 374 -2.67 9.09 -24.20
CA MET A 374 -3.79 8.13 -24.30
C MET A 374 -5.15 8.85 -24.28
N PRO A 375 -5.52 9.62 -25.32
CA PRO A 375 -6.76 10.38 -25.34
C PRO A 375 -8.01 9.50 -25.32
N GLU A 376 -8.03 8.36 -26.03
CA GLU A 376 -9.16 7.45 -26.06
C GLU A 376 -9.44 6.80 -24.70
N GLU A 377 -8.37 6.44 -23.95
CA GLU A 377 -8.51 5.89 -22.61
C GLU A 377 -8.96 6.98 -21.62
N THR A 378 -8.53 8.21 -21.83
CA THR A 378 -8.99 9.36 -21.05
C THR A 378 -10.49 9.58 -21.26
N GLU A 379 -10.98 9.62 -22.49
CA GLU A 379 -12.40 9.81 -22.81
C GLU A 379 -13.28 8.73 -22.16
N LYS A 380 -12.87 7.45 -22.20
CA LYS A 380 -13.60 6.34 -21.57
C LYS A 380 -13.69 6.45 -20.06
N THR A 381 -12.74 7.15 -19.43
CA THR A 381 -12.62 7.26 -17.97
C THR A 381 -13.57 8.31 -17.39
N PHE A 382 -14.06 9.25 -18.18
CA PHE A 382 -15.02 10.26 -17.76
C PHE A 382 -16.44 9.95 -18.27
N ASP A 383 -17.44 10.44 -17.54
CA ASP A 383 -18.82 10.47 -18.04
C ASP A 383 -19.07 11.74 -18.88
N GLU A 384 -20.24 11.83 -19.52
CA GLU A 384 -20.67 12.96 -20.34
C GLU A 384 -20.75 14.30 -19.57
N HIS A 385 -20.76 14.25 -18.24
CA HIS A 385 -20.80 15.42 -17.35
C HIS A 385 -19.44 15.75 -16.73
N GLY A 386 -18.37 15.08 -17.17
CA GLY A 386 -17.00 15.27 -16.68
C GLY A 386 -16.72 14.68 -15.31
N PHE A 387 -17.51 13.70 -14.86
CA PHE A 387 -17.17 12.92 -13.66
C PHE A 387 -16.25 11.76 -14.02
N LEU A 388 -15.17 11.62 -13.26
CA LEU A 388 -14.30 10.47 -13.32
C LEU A 388 -15.04 9.23 -12.81
N LYS A 389 -15.01 8.14 -13.57
CA LYS A 389 -15.49 6.81 -13.20
C LYS A 389 -14.40 6.10 -12.40
N THR A 390 -14.61 5.92 -11.11
CA THR A 390 -13.57 5.33 -10.25
C THR A 390 -13.36 3.83 -10.46
N GLY A 391 -14.41 3.15 -10.93
CA GLY A 391 -14.46 1.69 -11.00
C GLY A 391 -14.68 1.02 -9.64
N ASP A 392 -14.97 1.79 -8.60
CA ASP A 392 -15.33 1.30 -7.27
C ASP A 392 -16.83 1.53 -7.03
N ALA A 393 -17.52 0.57 -6.45
CA ALA A 393 -18.93 0.69 -6.08
C ALA A 393 -19.08 1.10 -4.62
N GLY A 394 -20.13 1.87 -4.33
CA GLY A 394 -20.39 2.34 -2.97
C GLY A 394 -21.73 3.03 -2.82
N HIS A 395 -21.94 3.61 -1.66
CA HIS A 395 -23.09 4.45 -1.35
C HIS A 395 -22.71 5.60 -0.43
N ILE A 396 -23.58 6.58 -0.33
CA ILE A 396 -23.46 7.72 0.59
C ILE A 396 -24.62 7.64 1.58
N ASP A 397 -24.34 7.74 2.89
CA ASP A 397 -25.37 7.74 3.93
C ASP A 397 -26.04 9.12 4.08
N GLU A 398 -27.04 9.20 4.96
CA GLU A 398 -27.77 10.44 5.26
C GLU A 398 -26.88 11.54 5.88
N ASN A 399 -25.74 11.17 6.44
CA ASN A 399 -24.77 12.11 7.03
C ASN A 399 -23.71 12.56 6.02
N GLY A 400 -23.73 12.04 4.80
CA GLY A 400 -22.75 12.34 3.76
C GLY A 400 -21.47 11.50 3.84
N ASN A 401 -21.44 10.44 4.65
CA ASN A 401 -20.32 9.51 4.70
C ASN A 401 -20.36 8.59 3.48
N LEU A 402 -19.20 8.38 2.87
CA LEU A 402 -19.00 7.48 1.74
C LEU A 402 -18.60 6.09 2.23
N PHE A 403 -19.17 5.06 1.62
CA PHE A 403 -18.89 3.65 1.89
C PHE A 403 -18.50 2.96 0.60
N ILE A 404 -17.40 2.23 0.60
CA ILE A 404 -17.04 1.32 -0.50
C ILE A 404 -17.64 -0.04 -0.21
N THR A 405 -18.39 -0.54 -1.16
CA THR A 405 -18.93 -1.91 -1.10
C THR A 405 -18.07 -2.88 -1.85
N ASP A 406 -17.56 -2.47 -3.04
CA ASP A 406 -16.84 -3.38 -3.90
C ASP A 406 -15.98 -2.65 -4.96
N ARG A 407 -15.16 -3.42 -5.70
CA ARG A 407 -14.45 -2.95 -6.87
C ARG A 407 -15.07 -3.54 -8.14
N ILE A 408 -15.75 -2.73 -8.95
CA ILE A 408 -16.54 -3.18 -10.11
C ILE A 408 -15.69 -4.01 -11.08
N LYS A 409 -14.43 -3.60 -11.32
CA LYS A 409 -13.51 -4.29 -12.22
C LYS A 409 -12.89 -5.57 -11.65
N GLU A 410 -12.99 -5.79 -10.36
CA GLU A 410 -12.46 -6.99 -9.68
C GLU A 410 -13.56 -7.96 -9.28
N LEU A 411 -14.84 -7.60 -9.48
CA LEU A 411 -15.95 -8.52 -9.27
C LEU A 411 -15.80 -9.75 -10.16
N MET A 412 -15.81 -10.91 -9.54
CA MET A 412 -15.79 -12.19 -10.21
C MET A 412 -17.21 -12.69 -10.39
N LYS A 413 -17.54 -13.21 -11.56
CA LYS A 413 -18.84 -13.78 -11.82
C LYS A 413 -18.74 -15.30 -11.87
N THR A 414 -19.34 -15.99 -10.91
CA THR A 414 -19.38 -17.45 -10.91
C THR A 414 -20.17 -17.98 -12.11
N SER A 415 -19.96 -19.26 -12.48
CA SER A 415 -20.73 -19.94 -13.53
C SER A 415 -22.24 -19.98 -13.24
N GLY A 416 -22.65 -19.86 -11.98
CA GLY A 416 -24.04 -19.73 -11.56
C GLY A 416 -24.57 -18.28 -11.59
N GLY A 417 -23.81 -17.32 -12.13
CA GLY A 417 -24.23 -15.92 -12.29
C GLY A 417 -24.16 -15.08 -11.03
N LYS A 418 -23.59 -15.59 -9.92
CA LYS A 418 -23.39 -14.81 -8.69
C LYS A 418 -22.14 -13.94 -8.78
N TYR A 419 -22.25 -12.69 -8.36
CA TYR A 419 -21.10 -11.80 -8.23
C TYR A 419 -20.41 -12.05 -6.89
N ILE A 420 -19.09 -12.15 -6.93
CA ILE A 420 -18.21 -12.38 -5.78
C ILE A 420 -17.27 -11.20 -5.66
N ALA A 421 -17.19 -10.64 -4.47
CA ALA A 421 -16.26 -9.59 -4.06
C ALA A 421 -14.98 -10.22 -3.47
N PRO A 422 -13.92 -10.44 -4.25
CA PRO A 422 -12.77 -11.18 -3.77
C PRO A 422 -12.06 -10.48 -2.60
N GLN A 423 -11.96 -9.16 -2.63
CA GLN A 423 -11.27 -8.39 -1.57
C GLN A 423 -11.98 -8.50 -0.21
N MET A 424 -13.31 -8.61 -0.19
CA MET A 424 -14.08 -8.79 1.05
C MET A 424 -13.76 -10.14 1.69
N ILE A 425 -13.70 -11.20 0.88
CA ILE A 425 -13.39 -12.56 1.34
C ILE A 425 -11.93 -12.64 1.79
N GLU A 426 -11.01 -12.08 0.99
CA GLU A 426 -9.58 -12.01 1.31
C GLU A 426 -9.32 -11.25 2.61
N GLY A 427 -10.00 -10.13 2.82
CA GLY A 427 -9.92 -9.36 4.06
C GLY A 427 -10.49 -10.11 5.27
N ALA A 428 -11.58 -10.86 5.10
CA ALA A 428 -12.17 -11.65 6.18
C ALA A 428 -11.25 -12.80 6.63
N ILE A 429 -10.61 -13.49 5.69
CA ILE A 429 -9.76 -14.67 5.95
C ILE A 429 -8.32 -14.26 6.25
N GLY A 430 -7.78 -13.29 5.52
CA GLY A 430 -6.37 -12.86 5.60
C GLY A 430 -5.95 -12.18 6.91
N LYS A 431 -6.90 -11.87 7.80
CA LYS A 431 -6.61 -11.34 9.14
C LYS A 431 -6.09 -12.38 10.14
N ASP A 432 -6.13 -13.66 9.76
CA ASP A 432 -5.61 -14.75 10.60
C ASP A 432 -4.09 -14.76 10.61
N HIS A 433 -3.50 -14.93 11.80
CA HIS A 433 -2.04 -14.91 11.98
C HIS A 433 -1.30 -16.09 11.32
N PHE A 434 -2.02 -17.16 10.93
CA PHE A 434 -1.46 -18.26 10.15
C PHE A 434 -1.52 -18.01 8.64
N ILE A 435 -2.10 -16.90 8.19
CA ILE A 435 -2.28 -16.59 6.77
C ILE A 435 -1.47 -15.34 6.42
N GLU A 436 -0.45 -15.51 5.58
CA GLU A 436 0.38 -14.39 5.10
C GLU A 436 -0.26 -13.72 3.89
N GLN A 437 -0.74 -14.50 2.92
CA GLN A 437 -1.39 -14.00 1.71
C GLN A 437 -2.52 -14.94 1.28
N ILE A 438 -3.54 -14.39 0.64
CA ILE A 438 -4.66 -15.16 0.09
C ILE A 438 -5.08 -14.55 -1.24
N ALA A 439 -5.34 -15.41 -2.23
CA ALA A 439 -5.92 -15.03 -3.52
C ALA A 439 -7.20 -15.83 -3.77
N VAL A 440 -8.33 -15.14 -3.83
CA VAL A 440 -9.63 -15.75 -4.11
C VAL A 440 -9.78 -16.04 -5.60
N ILE A 441 -10.31 -17.20 -5.92
CA ILE A 441 -10.60 -17.71 -7.26
C ILE A 441 -12.09 -18.02 -7.35
N ALA A 442 -12.82 -17.35 -8.24
CA ALA A 442 -14.27 -17.57 -8.41
C ALA A 442 -14.77 -17.28 -9.83
N ASP A 443 -14.00 -16.52 -10.64
CA ASP A 443 -14.46 -16.09 -11.95
C ASP A 443 -14.70 -17.29 -12.88
N THR A 444 -15.92 -17.34 -13.44
CA THR A 444 -16.40 -18.45 -14.27
C THR A 444 -16.46 -19.84 -13.59
N ARG A 445 -16.19 -19.89 -12.28
CA ARG A 445 -16.12 -21.14 -11.50
C ARG A 445 -17.44 -21.49 -10.82
N LYS A 446 -17.62 -22.80 -10.49
CA LYS A 446 -18.85 -23.31 -9.83
C LYS A 446 -19.03 -22.82 -8.39
N PHE A 447 -17.94 -22.56 -7.69
CA PHE A 447 -17.87 -22.08 -6.31
C PHE A 447 -16.60 -21.29 -6.05
N VAL A 448 -16.52 -20.61 -4.92
CA VAL A 448 -15.35 -19.86 -4.50
C VAL A 448 -14.28 -20.80 -3.95
N SER A 449 -13.05 -20.68 -4.44
CA SER A 449 -11.86 -21.32 -3.89
C SER A 449 -10.77 -20.28 -3.61
N ALA A 450 -9.68 -20.67 -2.96
CA ALA A 450 -8.58 -19.78 -2.65
C ALA A 450 -7.20 -20.46 -2.76
N LEU A 451 -6.20 -19.69 -3.17
CA LEU A 451 -4.80 -20.00 -2.95
C LEU A 451 -4.36 -19.27 -1.69
N ILE A 452 -3.79 -19.98 -0.73
CA ILE A 452 -3.38 -19.45 0.57
C ILE A 452 -1.89 -19.67 0.77
N VAL A 453 -1.18 -18.60 1.05
CA VAL A 453 0.21 -18.66 1.54
C VAL A 453 0.17 -18.60 3.06
N PRO A 454 0.61 -19.64 3.77
CA PRO A 454 0.69 -19.60 5.23
C PRO A 454 1.75 -18.62 5.72
N CYS A 455 1.55 -18.04 6.89
CA CYS A 455 2.63 -17.43 7.67
C CYS A 455 3.52 -18.55 8.21
N PHE A 456 4.66 -18.77 7.57
CA PHE A 456 5.54 -19.91 7.88
C PHE A 456 6.12 -19.82 9.28
N ASP A 457 6.41 -18.64 9.80
CA ASP A 457 6.91 -18.46 11.16
C ASP A 457 5.92 -19.01 12.18
N SER A 458 4.64 -18.64 12.06
CA SER A 458 3.56 -19.16 12.92
C SER A 458 3.32 -20.66 12.71
N LEU A 459 3.43 -21.13 11.46
CA LEU A 459 3.18 -22.52 11.11
C LEU A 459 4.28 -23.46 11.61
N GLU A 460 5.54 -23.06 11.49
CA GLU A 460 6.71 -23.80 11.98
C GLU A 460 6.69 -23.89 13.52
N GLU A 461 6.26 -22.82 14.20
CA GLU A 461 6.07 -22.83 15.65
C GLU A 461 4.95 -23.79 16.07
N TYR A 462 3.81 -23.76 15.39
CA TYR A 462 2.70 -24.70 15.59
C TYR A 462 3.15 -26.14 15.37
N ALA A 463 3.91 -26.41 14.32
CA ALA A 463 4.48 -27.74 14.05
C ALA A 463 5.42 -28.22 15.18
N LYS A 464 6.24 -27.31 15.72
CA LYS A 464 7.13 -27.59 16.85
C LYS A 464 6.35 -27.91 18.13
N GLU A 465 5.27 -27.17 18.42
CA GLU A 465 4.42 -27.44 19.59
C GLU A 465 3.75 -28.81 19.54
N LEU A 466 3.38 -29.26 18.34
CA LEU A 466 2.74 -30.56 18.12
C LEU A 466 3.72 -31.69 17.79
N ASN A 467 5.03 -31.43 17.78
CA ASN A 467 6.08 -32.37 17.37
C ASN A 467 5.84 -32.96 15.97
N ILE A 468 5.35 -32.14 15.02
CA ILE A 468 5.20 -32.53 13.63
C ILE A 468 6.57 -32.58 12.98
N ALA A 469 6.94 -33.76 12.44
CA ALA A 469 8.17 -33.93 11.68
C ALA A 469 7.92 -33.56 10.21
N TYR A 470 8.80 -32.76 9.62
CA TYR A 470 8.79 -32.39 8.20
C TYR A 470 10.22 -32.05 7.75
N HIS A 471 10.50 -32.18 6.46
CA HIS A 471 11.81 -31.86 5.88
C HIS A 471 11.86 -30.49 5.25
N ASP A 472 10.75 -30.06 4.66
CA ASP A 472 10.63 -28.75 3.98
C ASP A 472 9.22 -28.17 4.12
N ARG A 473 9.05 -26.93 3.61
CA ARG A 473 7.76 -26.22 3.63
C ARG A 473 6.68 -26.91 2.80
N VAL A 474 7.08 -27.62 1.73
CA VAL A 474 6.13 -28.36 0.87
C VAL A 474 5.52 -29.53 1.61
N GLU A 475 6.32 -30.24 2.42
CA GLU A 475 5.83 -31.31 3.28
C GLU A 475 4.97 -30.77 4.42
N LEU A 476 5.41 -29.69 5.06
CA LEU A 476 4.69 -29.06 6.16
C LEU A 476 3.26 -28.64 5.76
N ILE A 477 3.07 -27.97 4.62
CA ILE A 477 1.74 -27.53 4.17
C ILE A 477 0.82 -28.67 3.72
N LYS A 478 1.36 -29.88 3.49
CA LYS A 478 0.59 -31.09 3.16
C LYS A 478 0.24 -31.90 4.41
N HIS A 479 0.82 -31.59 5.55
CA HIS A 479 0.58 -32.34 6.77
C HIS A 479 -0.88 -32.22 7.22
N HIS A 480 -1.55 -33.35 7.48
CA HIS A 480 -2.99 -33.39 7.73
C HIS A 480 -3.43 -32.49 8.89
N GLN A 481 -2.67 -32.44 10.00
CA GLN A 481 -2.97 -31.57 11.15
C GLN A 481 -2.88 -30.08 10.80
N VAL A 482 -1.96 -29.70 9.92
CA VAL A 482 -1.83 -28.32 9.41
C VAL A 482 -3.02 -27.95 8.55
N VAL A 483 -3.38 -28.81 7.60
CA VAL A 483 -4.54 -28.58 6.71
C VAL A 483 -5.83 -28.52 7.53
N GLU A 484 -6.06 -29.47 8.45
CA GLU A 484 -7.25 -29.48 9.31
C GLU A 484 -7.34 -28.23 10.21
N MET A 485 -6.22 -27.78 10.76
CA MET A 485 -6.17 -26.56 11.56
C MET A 485 -6.59 -25.34 10.72
N LEU A 486 -6.01 -25.19 9.53
CA LEU A 486 -6.34 -24.07 8.64
C LEU A 486 -7.78 -24.15 8.11
N GLU A 487 -8.30 -25.35 7.79
CA GLU A 487 -9.71 -25.54 7.41
C GLU A 487 -10.66 -25.07 8.50
N LYS A 488 -10.42 -25.42 9.75
CA LYS A 488 -11.22 -24.96 10.89
C LYS A 488 -11.19 -23.44 11.02
N ARG A 489 -10.03 -22.83 10.87
CA ARG A 489 -9.84 -21.37 10.98
C ARG A 489 -10.54 -20.63 9.83
N VAL A 490 -10.34 -21.06 8.58
CA VAL A 490 -11.02 -20.50 7.40
C VAL A 490 -12.53 -20.59 7.56
N ASN A 491 -13.05 -21.75 7.97
CA ASN A 491 -14.49 -21.93 8.20
C ASN A 491 -15.05 -21.01 9.30
N GLU A 492 -14.27 -20.75 10.36
CA GLU A 492 -14.65 -19.82 11.42
C GLU A 492 -14.70 -18.37 10.93
N LEU A 493 -13.67 -17.94 10.22
CA LEU A 493 -13.50 -16.57 9.75
C LEU A 493 -14.52 -16.14 8.69
N GLN A 494 -15.07 -17.10 7.95
CA GLN A 494 -16.04 -16.84 6.89
C GLN A 494 -17.51 -17.09 7.29
N LYS A 495 -17.80 -17.30 8.57
CA LYS A 495 -19.18 -17.59 9.05
C LYS A 495 -20.19 -16.51 8.72
N GLU A 496 -19.76 -15.25 8.76
CA GLU A 496 -20.60 -14.09 8.47
C GLU A 496 -20.80 -13.86 6.96
N LEU A 497 -20.02 -14.52 6.10
CA LEU A 497 -20.17 -14.41 4.65
C LEU A 497 -21.34 -15.24 4.16
N ALA A 498 -22.01 -14.77 3.10
CA ALA A 498 -23.07 -15.52 2.46
C ALA A 498 -22.55 -16.88 1.94
N LYS A 499 -23.38 -17.91 1.94
CA LYS A 499 -22.96 -19.29 1.58
C LYS A 499 -22.30 -19.41 0.20
N PHE A 500 -22.68 -18.55 -0.74
CA PHE A 500 -22.10 -18.55 -2.09
C PHE A 500 -20.76 -17.80 -2.17
N GLU A 501 -20.43 -16.98 -1.18
CA GLU A 501 -19.15 -16.25 -1.04
C GLU A 501 -18.11 -17.04 -0.25
N GLN A 502 -18.55 -18.07 0.49
CA GLN A 502 -17.63 -18.86 1.30
C GLN A 502 -16.69 -19.72 0.45
N VAL A 503 -15.41 -19.68 0.78
CA VAL A 503 -14.36 -20.52 0.22
C VAL A 503 -14.70 -22.00 0.52
N LYS A 504 -14.92 -22.79 -0.51
CA LYS A 504 -15.26 -24.23 -0.39
C LYS A 504 -14.05 -25.13 -0.41
N LYS A 505 -13.02 -24.75 -1.16
CA LYS A 505 -11.74 -25.45 -1.25
C LYS A 505 -10.61 -24.43 -1.29
N PHE A 506 -9.49 -24.78 -0.74
CA PHE A 506 -8.28 -23.97 -0.87
C PHE A 506 -7.05 -24.84 -1.10
N LYS A 507 -6.00 -24.23 -1.65
CA LYS A 507 -4.69 -24.86 -1.82
C LYS A 507 -3.65 -24.04 -1.07
N LEU A 508 -2.80 -24.68 -0.29
CA LEU A 508 -1.68 -24.05 0.39
C LEU A 508 -0.48 -23.96 -0.56
N LEU A 509 0.16 -22.80 -0.59
CA LEU A 509 1.34 -22.56 -1.41
C LEU A 509 2.61 -22.54 -0.53
N PRO A 510 3.74 -23.12 -1.00
CA PRO A 510 4.98 -23.22 -0.22
C PRO A 510 5.80 -21.92 -0.21
N ARG A 511 5.42 -20.92 -1.01
CA ARG A 511 6.09 -19.63 -1.09
C ARG A 511 5.09 -18.48 -1.20
N ALA A 512 5.52 -17.30 -0.79
CA ALA A 512 4.76 -16.06 -0.96
C ALA A 512 4.63 -15.65 -2.42
N PHE A 513 3.54 -14.95 -2.76
CA PHE A 513 3.46 -14.18 -4.01
C PHE A 513 4.51 -13.07 -3.97
N SER A 514 5.17 -12.82 -5.11
CA SER A 514 6.24 -11.83 -5.20
C SER A 514 6.05 -10.86 -6.36
N MET A 515 6.72 -9.71 -6.26
CA MET A 515 6.81 -8.74 -7.35
C MET A 515 7.73 -9.24 -8.45
N ASP A 516 8.83 -9.90 -8.10
CA ASP A 516 9.82 -10.43 -9.03
C ASP A 516 9.21 -11.46 -9.99
N ASP A 517 8.29 -12.26 -9.47
CA ASP A 517 7.51 -13.23 -10.25
C ASP A 517 6.30 -12.59 -10.97
N GLY A 518 6.11 -11.30 -10.82
CA GLY A 518 5.00 -10.56 -11.42
C GLY A 518 3.63 -10.82 -10.80
N GLU A 519 3.54 -11.50 -9.67
CA GLU A 519 2.30 -11.88 -8.98
C GLU A 519 1.69 -10.73 -8.18
N LEU A 520 2.54 -9.80 -7.75
CA LEU A 520 2.14 -8.57 -7.05
C LEU A 520 2.47 -7.33 -7.89
N THR A 521 1.70 -6.28 -7.67
CA THR A 521 2.06 -4.93 -8.11
C THR A 521 3.11 -4.34 -7.15
N PRO A 522 3.80 -3.24 -7.52
CA PRO A 522 4.68 -2.51 -6.60
C PRO A 522 3.99 -2.04 -5.31
N THR A 523 2.67 -1.90 -5.34
CA THR A 523 1.84 -1.56 -4.17
C THR A 523 1.30 -2.79 -3.44
N GLN A 524 1.91 -3.97 -3.63
CA GLN A 524 1.55 -5.24 -2.98
C GLN A 524 0.13 -5.74 -3.30
N LYS A 525 -0.50 -5.27 -4.39
CA LYS A 525 -1.81 -5.77 -4.84
C LYS A 525 -1.64 -6.99 -5.73
N LEU A 526 -2.54 -7.96 -5.60
CA LEU A 526 -2.53 -9.20 -6.39
C LEU A 526 -2.75 -8.91 -7.89
N ARG A 527 -1.89 -9.46 -8.73
CA ARG A 527 -2.09 -9.49 -10.18
C ARG A 527 -2.79 -10.78 -10.56
N ARG A 528 -4.10 -10.80 -10.36
CA ARG A 528 -4.95 -12.01 -10.44
C ARG A 528 -4.78 -12.80 -11.74
N LYS A 529 -4.64 -12.12 -12.89
CA LYS A 529 -4.40 -12.79 -14.16
C LYS A 529 -3.11 -13.61 -14.13
N VAL A 530 -2.02 -13.01 -13.65
CA VAL A 530 -0.72 -13.68 -13.54
C VAL A 530 -0.80 -14.88 -12.60
N ILE A 531 -1.45 -14.69 -11.44
CA ILE A 531 -1.66 -15.75 -10.46
C ILE A 531 -2.48 -16.90 -11.06
N ASN A 532 -3.59 -16.59 -11.73
CA ASN A 532 -4.42 -17.60 -12.38
C ASN A 532 -3.68 -18.38 -13.45
N ASP A 533 -2.89 -17.69 -14.29
CA ASP A 533 -2.12 -18.33 -15.35
C ASP A 533 -0.99 -19.20 -14.79
N LYS A 534 -0.35 -18.77 -13.70
CA LYS A 534 0.81 -19.45 -13.10
C LYS A 534 0.43 -20.67 -12.26
N TYR A 535 -0.69 -20.58 -11.53
CA TYR A 535 -1.19 -21.63 -10.65
C TYR A 535 -2.40 -22.37 -11.25
N GLN A 536 -2.47 -22.44 -12.58
CA GLN A 536 -3.60 -23.05 -13.28
C GLN A 536 -3.82 -24.52 -12.87
N ASP A 537 -2.76 -25.29 -12.71
CA ASP A 537 -2.83 -26.71 -12.35
C ASP A 537 -3.42 -26.88 -10.92
N GLU A 538 -2.94 -26.09 -9.96
CA GLU A 538 -3.45 -26.09 -8.58
C GLU A 538 -4.91 -25.63 -8.50
N ILE A 539 -5.27 -24.66 -9.33
CA ILE A 539 -6.66 -24.17 -9.41
C ILE A 539 -7.56 -25.25 -10.01
N GLU A 540 -7.20 -25.85 -11.14
CA GLU A 540 -8.01 -26.91 -11.78
C GLU A 540 -8.16 -28.13 -10.86
N GLU A 541 -7.15 -28.48 -10.08
CA GLU A 541 -7.22 -29.59 -9.12
C GLU A 541 -8.36 -29.35 -8.10
N MET A 542 -8.58 -28.11 -7.64
CA MET A 542 -9.66 -27.78 -6.70
C MET A 542 -11.05 -27.95 -7.29
N TYR A 543 -11.22 -27.85 -8.62
CA TYR A 543 -12.51 -27.93 -9.32
C TYR A 543 -12.78 -29.29 -9.96
N ASN A 544 -11.80 -30.20 -10.03
CA ASN A 544 -11.97 -31.54 -10.54
C ASN A 544 -12.75 -32.43 -9.56
N GLU A 545 -13.88 -32.98 -9.99
CA GLU A 545 -14.79 -33.84 -9.17
C GLU A 545 -14.18 -35.20 -8.77
N LYS A 546 -13.01 -35.55 -9.31
CA LYS A 546 -12.33 -36.82 -8.98
C LYS A 546 -11.55 -36.80 -7.67
N SER A 547 -11.37 -35.66 -7.02
CA SER A 547 -10.58 -35.54 -5.79
C SER A 547 -11.35 -35.84 -4.49
N ASP A 548 -12.65 -36.15 -4.53
CA ASP A 548 -13.44 -36.52 -3.34
C ASP A 548 -13.21 -37.96 -2.86
N LYS A 549 -12.34 -38.72 -3.52
CA LYS A 549 -11.87 -40.00 -2.96
C LYS A 549 -10.54 -39.75 -2.25
N LYS A 550 -10.54 -39.98 -0.92
CA LYS A 550 -9.39 -39.99 -0.01
C LYS A 550 -8.08 -40.16 -0.77
N VAL A 551 -7.25 -39.12 -0.75
CA VAL A 551 -5.86 -39.19 -1.21
C VAL A 551 -5.10 -40.08 -0.24
N THR A 552 -5.01 -41.37 -0.55
CA THR A 552 -3.96 -42.23 -0.03
C THR A 552 -2.65 -41.80 -0.71
N SER A 553 -1.67 -41.53 0.11
CA SER A 553 -0.30 -41.13 -0.23
C SER A 553 0.36 -42.07 -1.23
N THR A 554 0.33 -41.76 -2.51
CA THR A 554 1.25 -42.27 -3.54
C THR A 554 0.77 -41.75 -4.90
N ASP A 555 1.31 -40.64 -5.33
CA ASP A 555 1.48 -40.24 -6.73
C ASP A 555 1.67 -38.70 -6.81
N LEU A 556 2.82 -38.25 -6.35
CA LEU A 556 3.33 -36.91 -6.71
C LEU A 556 4.83 -37.02 -6.92
N ASP A 557 5.19 -37.59 -8.07
CA ASP A 557 6.58 -37.73 -8.46
C ASP A 557 6.94 -36.80 -9.63
N PHE A 558 8.01 -36.05 -9.45
CA PHE A 558 9.00 -35.69 -10.47
C PHE A 558 8.72 -34.66 -11.56
N ARG A 559 7.71 -33.80 -11.54
CA ARG A 559 7.57 -32.77 -12.61
C ARG A 559 8.01 -31.35 -12.25
N LEU A 560 8.17 -31.01 -10.97
CA LEU A 560 8.54 -29.65 -10.55
C LEU A 560 10.05 -29.34 -10.51
N MET A 561 10.92 -30.35 -10.64
CA MET A 561 12.39 -30.13 -10.59
C MET A 561 13.04 -29.71 -11.93
N LYS A 562 12.30 -29.53 -13.02
CA LYS A 562 12.90 -29.27 -14.34
C LYS A 562 12.75 -27.85 -14.89
N ARG A 563 12.23 -26.88 -14.13
CA ARG A 563 11.99 -25.52 -14.68
C ARG A 563 12.52 -24.34 -13.85
N SER A 564 13.54 -24.53 -13.02
CA SER A 564 14.26 -23.37 -12.47
C SER A 564 15.76 -23.56 -12.58
N PRO A 565 16.51 -22.64 -13.19
CA PRO A 565 17.95 -22.59 -13.04
C PRO A 565 18.28 -22.15 -11.62
N ALA A 566 19.24 -22.83 -11.00
CA ALA A 566 19.74 -22.56 -9.68
C ALA A 566 20.30 -21.13 -9.60
N VAL A 567 19.73 -20.31 -8.72
CA VAL A 567 20.31 -19.05 -8.27
C VAL A 567 20.75 -19.26 -6.80
N PRO A 568 21.98 -18.87 -6.43
CA PRO A 568 22.52 -19.18 -5.11
C PRO A 568 21.84 -18.38 -3.99
N PHE A 569 21.63 -19.08 -2.89
CA PHE A 569 21.10 -18.57 -1.63
C PHE A 569 21.95 -17.40 -1.10
N GLY A 570 21.33 -16.25 -0.96
CA GLY A 570 21.82 -15.10 -0.19
C GLY A 570 20.78 -14.71 0.84
N ILE A 571 21.02 -15.15 2.04
CA ILE A 571 20.62 -14.62 3.35
C ILE A 571 19.29 -13.84 3.43
N VAL A 572 18.21 -14.54 3.79
CA VAL A 572 17.01 -13.95 4.39
C VAL A 572 17.31 -13.76 5.88
N GLY A 573 17.45 -12.51 6.30
CA GLY A 573 17.70 -12.15 7.69
C GLY A 573 16.47 -12.43 8.57
N ASP A 574 16.72 -13.16 9.62
CA ASP A 574 15.78 -13.58 10.66
C ASP A 574 15.09 -12.42 11.36
N PHE A 575 13.75 -12.40 11.29
CA PHE A 575 12.91 -11.71 12.27
C PHE A 575 12.83 -12.55 13.58
N CYS A 576 13.97 -12.82 14.18
CA CYS A 576 14.03 -13.51 15.47
C CYS A 576 13.99 -12.50 16.62
N MET A 577 12.99 -12.63 17.45
CA MET A 577 12.88 -11.91 18.73
C MET A 577 13.96 -12.42 19.69
N CYS A 578 15.07 -11.71 19.78
CA CYS A 578 15.96 -11.90 20.91
C CYS A 578 15.39 -11.27 22.17
N SER A 579 15.06 -12.14 23.13
CA SER A 579 14.92 -11.78 24.53
C SER A 579 16.31 -11.39 25.08
N SER A 580 16.52 -10.13 25.40
CA SER A 580 17.59 -9.74 26.32
C SER A 580 16.97 -9.30 27.63
N SER A 581 17.23 -10.13 28.63
CA SER A 581 17.15 -9.80 30.04
C SER A 581 18.19 -8.72 30.40
N ALA A 582 17.73 -7.59 30.88
CA ALA A 582 18.25 -6.80 32.00
C ALA A 582 17.19 -5.78 32.41
#